data_befe6c5e371a72128edcaaa545406ad0
#
_entry.id   befe6c5e371a72128edcaaa545406ad0
#
_cell.length_a   1.000
_cell.length_b   1.000
_cell.length_c   1.000
_cell.angle_alpha   90.00
_cell.angle_beta   90.00
_cell.angle_gamma   90.00
#
_symmetry.space_group_name_H-M   'P 1'
#
loop_
_entity.id
_entity.type
_entity.pdbx_description
1 polymer ?
#
loop_
_entity_poly.entity_id
_entity_poly.type
_entity_poly.pdbx_seq_one_letter_code
_entity_poly.pdbx_strand_id
1 'polypeptide(L)'
;PSREIMGAPAPGHSSGEAMAIMEGIARQLPPGISLSWTGLSYEERMAGSQAPALYAISLLVVFLCLAALYESWSIPFSVMLVVPLGVLGAVAAVSMRGLSNDVYFQVGMLTTIGLAAKNAILIVEFAKEIYEREKKSLVEAAIEASGQRLRPILMTSLAFILGVLPLAIANGAGSGAQNAIG
;
A
#
# COMPACT_ATOMS: atom_id res chain seq x y z
N PRO A 1 -39.39 8.80 -9.62
CA PRO A 1 -39.08 7.39 -9.56
C PRO A 1 -37.58 7.18 -9.79
N SER A 2 -36.94 6.37 -8.92
CA SER A 2 -35.55 5.97 -9.08
C SER A 2 -35.46 4.52 -9.55
N ARG A 3 -34.47 4.19 -10.37
CA ARG A 3 -34.14 2.82 -10.76
C ARG A 3 -32.71 2.52 -10.38
N GLU A 4 -32.52 1.40 -9.72
CA GLU A 4 -31.18 0.91 -9.40
C GLU A 4 -30.67 0.06 -10.56
N ILE A 5 -29.43 0.30 -10.98
CA ILE A 5 -28.71 -0.46 -11.99
C ILE A 5 -27.50 -1.08 -11.30
N MET A 6 -27.47 -2.41 -11.24
CA MET A 6 -26.32 -3.15 -10.74
C MET A 6 -25.53 -3.73 -11.92
N GLY A 7 -24.22 -3.61 -11.87
CA GLY A 7 -23.31 -4.12 -12.90
C GLY A 7 -21.92 -4.34 -12.35
N ALA A 8 -21.13 -5.11 -13.07
CA ALA A 8 -19.71 -5.30 -12.80
C ALA A 8 -18.88 -4.88 -14.02
N PRO A 9 -17.64 -4.39 -13.84
CA PRO A 9 -16.77 -4.11 -14.96
C PRO A 9 -16.49 -5.36 -15.79
N ALA A 10 -16.26 -5.19 -17.08
CA ALA A 10 -15.84 -6.27 -17.95
C ALA A 10 -14.44 -6.78 -17.55
N PRO A 11 -14.10 -8.05 -17.84
CA PRO A 11 -12.76 -8.55 -17.55
C PRO A 11 -11.67 -7.68 -18.18
N GLY A 12 -10.69 -7.27 -17.37
CA GLY A 12 -9.60 -6.40 -17.79
C GLY A 12 -9.84 -4.89 -17.60
N HIS A 13 -11.02 -4.50 -17.12
CA HIS A 13 -11.31 -3.09 -16.77
C HIS A 13 -11.48 -2.90 -15.27
N SER A 14 -11.05 -1.75 -14.74
CA SER A 14 -11.20 -1.42 -13.33
C SER A 14 -12.60 -0.90 -13.02
N SER A 15 -13.03 -1.02 -11.74
CA SER A 15 -14.28 -0.42 -11.25
C SER A 15 -14.31 1.09 -11.45
N GLY A 16 -13.19 1.77 -11.21
CA GLY A 16 -13.05 3.21 -11.42
C GLY A 16 -13.22 3.63 -12.88
N GLU A 17 -12.70 2.85 -13.84
CA GLU A 17 -12.87 3.10 -15.26
C GLU A 17 -14.35 2.93 -15.68
N ALA A 18 -14.99 1.88 -15.21
CA ALA A 18 -16.42 1.64 -15.44
C ALA A 18 -17.29 2.77 -14.88
N MET A 19 -16.98 3.25 -13.68
CA MET A 19 -17.66 4.41 -13.06
C MET A 19 -17.46 5.68 -13.88
N ALA A 20 -16.26 5.96 -14.36
CA ALA A 20 -15.98 7.13 -15.20
C ALA A 20 -16.75 7.10 -16.53
N ILE A 21 -16.85 5.94 -17.18
CA ILE A 21 -17.63 5.72 -18.38
C ILE A 21 -19.13 5.97 -18.11
N MET A 22 -19.66 5.42 -17.01
CA MET A 22 -21.07 5.63 -16.62
C MET A 22 -21.38 7.10 -16.32
N GLU A 23 -20.47 7.83 -15.69
CA GLU A 23 -20.61 9.28 -15.50
C GLU A 23 -20.61 10.05 -16.85
N GLY A 24 -19.75 9.62 -17.77
CA GLY A 24 -19.73 10.16 -19.13
C GLY A 24 -21.06 9.99 -19.87
N ILE A 25 -21.66 8.80 -19.75
CA ILE A 25 -22.98 8.50 -20.32
C ILE A 25 -24.07 9.31 -19.60
N ALA A 26 -24.01 9.40 -18.28
CA ALA A 26 -25.00 10.14 -17.49
C ALA A 26 -25.04 11.64 -17.82
N ARG A 27 -23.92 12.24 -18.20
CA ARG A 27 -23.86 13.63 -18.66
C ARG A 27 -24.58 13.88 -20.00
N GLN A 28 -24.81 12.83 -20.77
CA GLN A 28 -25.52 12.91 -22.06
C GLN A 28 -27.04 12.66 -21.94
N LEU A 29 -27.52 12.36 -20.73
CA LEU A 29 -28.94 12.13 -20.48
C LEU A 29 -29.75 13.43 -20.54
N PRO A 30 -31.06 13.35 -20.89
CA PRO A 30 -31.95 14.52 -20.93
C PRO A 30 -32.00 15.22 -19.56
N PRO A 31 -32.26 16.56 -19.54
CA PRO A 31 -32.40 17.30 -18.30
C PRO A 31 -33.55 16.74 -17.44
N GLY A 32 -33.27 16.53 -16.17
CA GLY A 32 -34.17 15.89 -15.19
C GLY A 32 -33.81 14.47 -14.79
N ILE A 33 -32.81 13.85 -15.42
CA ILE A 33 -32.28 12.55 -15.03
C ILE A 33 -30.90 12.78 -14.42
N SER A 34 -30.68 12.24 -13.21
CA SER A 34 -29.39 12.32 -12.54
C SER A 34 -28.90 10.93 -12.12
N LEU A 35 -27.59 10.74 -12.13
CA LEU A 35 -26.92 9.56 -11.61
C LEU A 35 -26.50 9.81 -10.17
N SER A 36 -26.78 8.85 -9.30
CA SER A 36 -26.30 8.85 -7.93
C SER A 36 -25.70 7.48 -7.63
N TRP A 37 -24.47 7.46 -7.12
CA TRP A 37 -23.82 6.24 -6.71
C TRP A 37 -24.31 5.78 -5.34
N THR A 38 -24.48 4.48 -5.15
CA THR A 38 -24.90 3.86 -3.88
C THR A 38 -24.02 2.63 -3.58
N GLY A 39 -24.05 2.17 -2.32
CA GLY A 39 -23.32 0.99 -1.91
C GLY A 39 -21.80 1.11 -2.07
N LEU A 40 -21.17 0.02 -2.52
CA LEU A 40 -19.71 -0.07 -2.69
C LEU A 40 -19.12 0.98 -3.63
N SER A 41 -19.82 1.33 -4.71
CA SER A 41 -19.34 2.35 -5.67
C SER A 41 -19.29 3.74 -5.05
N TYR A 42 -20.21 4.06 -4.15
CA TYR A 42 -20.18 5.30 -3.40
C TYR A 42 -18.99 5.34 -2.43
N GLU A 43 -18.76 4.26 -1.68
CA GLU A 43 -17.63 4.13 -0.77
C GLU A 43 -16.28 4.20 -1.50
N GLU A 44 -16.15 3.51 -2.64
CA GLU A 44 -14.95 3.53 -3.47
C GLU A 44 -14.64 4.95 -3.98
N ARG A 45 -15.66 5.69 -4.40
CA ARG A 45 -15.50 7.07 -4.83
C ARG A 45 -15.08 8.01 -3.69
N MET A 46 -15.70 7.86 -2.52
CA MET A 46 -15.35 8.63 -1.33
C MET A 46 -13.92 8.33 -0.88
N ALA A 47 -13.57 7.04 -0.81
CA ALA A 47 -12.21 6.62 -0.47
C ALA A 47 -11.17 7.15 -1.46
N GLY A 48 -11.45 7.05 -2.77
CA GLY A 48 -10.53 7.53 -3.82
C GLY A 48 -10.27 9.04 -3.75
N SER A 49 -11.25 9.84 -3.39
CA SER A 49 -11.09 11.30 -3.28
C SER A 49 -10.34 11.74 -2.03
N GLN A 50 -10.45 11.01 -0.93
CA GLN A 50 -9.85 11.35 0.36
C GLN A 50 -8.51 10.65 0.60
N ALA A 51 -8.25 9.53 -0.07
CA ALA A 51 -7.06 8.72 0.13
C ALA A 51 -5.73 9.49 0.06
N PRO A 52 -5.47 10.37 -0.91
CA PRO A 52 -4.20 11.09 -0.98
C PRO A 52 -3.96 11.98 0.25
N ALA A 53 -4.99 12.67 0.74
CA ALA A 53 -4.88 13.50 1.93
C ALA A 53 -4.66 12.66 3.19
N LEU A 54 -5.36 11.55 3.34
CA LEU A 54 -5.19 10.64 4.47
C LEU A 54 -3.81 10.00 4.48
N TYR A 55 -3.29 9.58 3.32
CA TYR A 55 -1.92 9.05 3.22
C TYR A 55 -0.88 10.12 3.58
N ALA A 56 -1.02 11.36 3.09
CA ALA A 56 -0.10 12.44 3.41
C ALA A 56 -0.09 12.76 4.91
N ILE A 57 -1.27 12.85 5.54
CA ILE A 57 -1.39 13.08 6.98
C ILE A 57 -0.79 11.91 7.77
N SER A 58 -1.09 10.67 7.38
CA SER A 58 -0.56 9.48 8.04
C SER A 58 0.96 9.42 7.97
N LEU A 59 1.55 9.69 6.80
CA LEU A 59 2.99 9.76 6.63
C LEU A 59 3.62 10.88 7.47
N LEU A 60 2.97 12.05 7.52
CA LEU A 60 3.43 13.16 8.36
C LEU A 60 3.43 12.79 9.84
N VAL A 61 2.35 12.19 10.33
CA VAL A 61 2.25 11.76 11.74
C VAL A 61 3.32 10.71 12.07
N VAL A 62 3.49 9.70 11.21
CA VAL A 62 4.54 8.68 11.39
C VAL A 62 5.94 9.32 11.39
N PHE A 63 6.19 10.24 10.46
CA PHE A 63 7.45 10.99 10.40
C PHE A 63 7.72 11.76 11.68
N LEU A 64 6.74 12.50 12.19
CA LEU A 64 6.87 13.26 13.43
C LEU A 64 7.07 12.36 14.65
N CYS A 65 6.35 11.23 14.72
CA CYS A 65 6.53 10.25 15.79
C CYS A 65 7.94 9.65 15.78
N LEU A 66 8.47 9.30 14.60
CA LEU A 66 9.84 8.80 14.47
C LEU A 66 10.86 9.88 14.80
N ALA A 67 10.65 11.13 14.38
CA ALA A 67 11.53 12.25 14.70
C ALA A 67 11.58 12.50 16.21
N ALA A 68 10.45 12.43 16.89
CA ALA A 68 10.37 12.58 18.35
C ALA A 68 11.02 11.39 19.08
N LEU A 69 10.82 10.16 18.59
CA LEU A 69 11.37 8.95 19.21
C LEU A 69 12.91 8.89 19.11
N TYR A 70 13.45 9.27 17.96
CA TYR A 70 14.90 9.17 17.70
C TYR A 70 15.65 10.48 17.93
N GLU A 71 14.96 11.55 18.32
CA GLU A 71 15.53 12.89 18.52
C GLU A 71 16.42 13.34 17.33
N SER A 72 16.03 12.94 16.12
CA SER A 72 16.79 13.15 14.89
C SER A 72 15.86 13.30 13.69
N TRP A 73 16.17 14.20 12.78
CA TRP A 73 15.43 14.38 11.52
C TRP A 73 15.92 13.45 10.40
N SER A 74 17.17 13.01 10.48
CA SER A 74 17.80 12.19 9.42
C SER A 74 17.29 10.76 9.43
N ILE A 75 17.02 10.18 10.59
CA ILE A 75 16.55 8.79 10.72
C ILE A 75 15.16 8.59 10.10
N PRO A 76 14.14 9.42 10.40
CA PRO A 76 12.84 9.34 9.76
C PRO A 76 12.91 9.45 8.24
N PHE A 77 13.77 10.33 7.70
CA PHE A 77 13.98 10.44 6.26
C PHE A 77 14.49 9.14 5.65
N SER A 78 15.46 8.50 6.28
CA SER A 78 16.02 7.22 5.81
C SER A 78 14.96 6.11 5.78
N VAL A 79 14.09 6.06 6.78
CA VAL A 79 12.97 5.11 6.83
C VAL A 79 11.93 5.42 5.75
N MET A 80 11.59 6.70 5.55
CA MET A 80 10.61 7.12 4.54
C MET A 80 11.05 6.81 3.11
N LEU A 81 12.35 6.77 2.82
CA LEU A 81 12.88 6.40 1.51
C LEU A 81 12.57 4.95 1.12
N VAL A 82 12.24 4.09 2.09
CA VAL A 82 11.84 2.70 1.81
C VAL A 82 10.39 2.59 1.35
N VAL A 83 9.53 3.54 1.72
CA VAL A 83 8.10 3.55 1.34
C VAL A 83 7.90 3.52 -0.19
N PRO A 84 8.54 4.37 -1.00
CA PRO A 84 8.43 4.30 -2.45
C PRO A 84 8.85 2.95 -3.04
N LEU A 85 9.85 2.29 -2.45
CA LEU A 85 10.30 0.98 -2.91
C LEU A 85 9.23 -0.10 -2.66
N GLY A 86 8.56 -0.06 -1.49
CA GLY A 86 7.42 -0.92 -1.17
C GLY A 86 6.25 -0.71 -2.14
N VAL A 87 5.92 0.53 -2.45
CA VAL A 87 4.88 0.90 -3.42
C VAL A 87 5.22 0.37 -4.81
N LEU A 88 6.45 0.59 -5.27
CA LEU A 88 6.91 0.08 -6.58
C LEU A 88 6.81 -1.44 -6.66
N GLY A 89 7.20 -2.16 -5.60
CA GLY A 89 7.10 -3.61 -5.54
C GLY A 89 5.63 -4.10 -5.64
N ALA A 90 4.73 -3.51 -4.87
CA ALA A 90 3.31 -3.84 -4.89
C ALA A 90 2.67 -3.56 -6.25
N VAL A 91 2.92 -2.38 -6.83
CA VAL A 91 2.39 -1.99 -8.15
C VAL A 91 2.94 -2.90 -9.24
N ALA A 92 4.24 -3.25 -9.19
CA ALA A 92 4.83 -4.17 -10.14
C ALA A 92 4.17 -5.56 -10.08
N ALA A 93 3.97 -6.11 -8.88
CA ALA A 93 3.33 -7.41 -8.69
C ALA A 93 1.89 -7.44 -9.24
N VAL A 94 1.09 -6.42 -8.94
CA VAL A 94 -0.29 -6.29 -9.43
C VAL A 94 -0.34 -6.12 -10.94
N SER A 95 0.57 -5.32 -11.51
CA SER A 95 0.66 -5.13 -12.97
C SER A 95 1.03 -6.42 -13.69
N MET A 96 1.95 -7.22 -13.13
CA MET A 96 2.33 -8.53 -13.70
C MET A 96 1.19 -9.54 -13.67
N ARG A 97 0.30 -9.46 -12.68
CA ARG A 97 -0.87 -10.34 -12.55
C ARG A 97 -2.12 -9.81 -13.25
N GLY A 98 -2.10 -8.60 -13.80
CA GLY A 98 -3.24 -7.97 -14.46
C GLY A 98 -4.43 -7.72 -13.51
N LEU A 99 -4.16 -7.51 -12.22
CA LEU A 99 -5.19 -7.19 -11.22
C LEU A 99 -5.53 -5.70 -11.26
N SER A 100 -6.78 -5.38 -10.94
CA SER A 100 -7.24 -3.98 -10.87
C SER A 100 -6.77 -3.30 -9.58
N ASN A 101 -6.58 -1.99 -9.65
CA ASN A 101 -6.31 -1.17 -8.47
C ASN A 101 -7.63 -0.89 -7.75
N ASP A 102 -7.96 -1.72 -6.79
CA ASP A 102 -9.15 -1.63 -5.96
C ASP A 102 -8.80 -1.36 -4.48
N VAL A 103 -9.82 -1.26 -3.63
CA VAL A 103 -9.65 -1.03 -2.20
C VAL A 103 -8.84 -2.17 -1.54
N TYR A 104 -9.01 -3.39 -2.00
CA TYR A 104 -8.30 -4.57 -1.46
C TYR A 104 -6.80 -4.51 -1.76
N PHE A 105 -6.43 -4.10 -2.99
CA PHE A 105 -5.04 -3.82 -3.33
C PHE A 105 -4.44 -2.72 -2.43
N GLN A 106 -5.18 -1.65 -2.14
CA GLN A 106 -4.70 -0.58 -1.26
C GLN A 106 -4.40 -1.08 0.15
N VAL A 107 -5.21 -1.99 0.69
CA VAL A 107 -4.96 -2.64 1.99
C VAL A 107 -3.70 -3.51 1.94
N GLY A 108 -3.52 -4.32 0.90
CA GLY A 108 -2.33 -5.14 0.69
C GLY A 108 -1.06 -4.28 0.57
N MET A 109 -1.13 -3.20 -0.21
CA MET A 109 -0.04 -2.24 -0.36
C MET A 109 0.34 -1.59 0.97
N LEU A 110 -0.63 -1.17 1.77
CA LEU A 110 -0.39 -0.57 3.08
C LEU A 110 0.32 -1.55 4.03
N THR A 111 -0.09 -2.82 4.01
CA THR A 111 0.54 -3.89 4.80
C THR A 111 1.99 -4.10 4.39
N THR A 112 2.28 -4.14 3.08
CA THR A 112 3.64 -4.29 2.54
C THR A 112 4.53 -3.10 2.92
N ILE A 113 4.01 -1.87 2.83
CA ILE A 113 4.72 -0.66 3.27
C ILE A 113 5.04 -0.74 4.76
N GLY A 114 4.09 -1.15 5.59
CA GLY A 114 4.30 -1.30 7.04
C GLY A 114 5.39 -2.31 7.37
N LEU A 115 5.42 -3.46 6.68
CA LEU A 115 6.47 -4.47 6.85
C LEU A 115 7.84 -3.97 6.41
N ALA A 116 7.90 -3.28 5.26
CA ALA A 116 9.13 -2.69 4.74
C ALA A 116 9.68 -1.60 5.68
N ALA A 117 8.83 -0.71 6.16
CA ALA A 117 9.19 0.33 7.12
C ALA A 117 9.73 -0.26 8.43
N LYS A 118 9.08 -1.30 8.98
CA LYS A 118 9.56 -2.00 10.17
C LYS A 118 10.97 -2.55 9.98
N ASN A 119 11.24 -3.19 8.85
CA ASN A 119 12.57 -3.75 8.56
C ASN A 119 13.62 -2.64 8.41
N ALA A 120 13.26 -1.52 7.76
CA ALA A 120 14.15 -0.36 7.61
C ALA A 120 14.50 0.28 8.96
N ILE A 121 13.50 0.46 9.84
CA ILE A 121 13.72 1.00 11.19
C ILE A 121 14.74 0.16 11.95
N LEU A 122 14.59 -1.16 11.94
CA LEU A 122 15.50 -2.08 12.64
C LEU A 122 16.93 -2.01 12.11
N ILE A 123 17.13 -1.85 10.79
CA ILE A 123 18.47 -1.72 10.21
C ILE A 123 19.09 -0.37 10.60
N VAL A 124 18.34 0.71 10.46
CA VAL A 124 18.81 2.08 10.74
C VAL A 124 19.17 2.25 12.22
N GLU A 125 18.35 1.71 13.11
CA GLU A 125 18.60 1.75 14.55
C GLU A 125 19.89 1.01 14.91
N PHE A 126 20.07 -0.18 14.35
CA PHE A 126 21.27 -0.98 14.59
C PHE A 126 22.52 -0.35 13.99
N ALA A 127 22.40 0.26 12.80
CA ALA A 127 23.51 0.99 12.19
C ALA A 127 23.92 2.21 13.04
N LYS A 128 22.95 2.94 13.61
CA LYS A 128 23.21 4.04 14.54
C LYS A 128 23.94 3.54 15.79
N GLU A 129 23.50 2.44 16.39
CA GLU A 129 24.15 1.86 17.56
C GLU A 129 25.62 1.49 17.27
N ILE A 130 25.89 0.81 16.15
CA ILE A 130 27.27 0.45 15.75
C ILE A 130 28.11 1.71 15.52
N TYR A 131 27.56 2.71 14.82
CA TYR A 131 28.25 3.97 14.56
C TYR A 131 28.65 4.68 15.84
N GLU A 132 27.76 4.79 16.82
CA GLU A 132 28.01 5.49 18.07
C GLU A 132 28.95 4.72 19.01
N ARG A 133 28.79 3.40 19.10
CA ARG A 133 29.56 2.56 20.04
C ARG A 133 30.94 2.19 19.52
N GLU A 134 31.04 1.83 18.25
CA GLU A 134 32.28 1.32 17.67
C GLU A 134 33.07 2.38 16.89
N LYS A 135 32.54 3.60 16.76
CA LYS A 135 33.15 4.72 16.00
C LYS A 135 33.59 4.34 14.59
N LYS A 136 32.89 3.41 13.98
CA LYS A 136 33.09 3.00 12.58
C LYS A 136 32.57 4.07 11.62
N SER A 137 32.98 4.03 10.36
CA SER A 137 32.40 4.91 9.34
C SER A 137 30.92 4.60 9.13
N LEU A 138 30.11 5.56 8.66
CA LEU A 138 28.69 5.37 8.39
C LEU A 138 28.41 4.20 7.44
N VAL A 139 29.26 4.03 6.41
CA VAL A 139 29.12 2.97 5.43
C VAL A 139 29.41 1.60 6.06
N GLU A 140 30.47 1.48 6.82
CA GLU A 140 30.82 0.23 7.51
C GLU A 140 29.76 -0.17 8.52
N ALA A 141 29.25 0.78 9.33
CA ALA A 141 28.16 0.54 10.27
C ALA A 141 26.88 0.07 9.56
N ALA A 142 26.53 0.67 8.42
CA ALA A 142 25.37 0.28 7.64
C ALA A 142 25.49 -1.13 7.03
N ILE A 143 26.66 -1.46 6.50
CA ILE A 143 26.94 -2.82 5.95
C ILE A 143 26.87 -3.86 7.05
N GLU A 144 27.49 -3.60 8.17
CA GLU A 144 27.52 -4.54 9.29
C GLU A 144 26.13 -4.74 9.92
N ALA A 145 25.39 -3.65 10.15
CA ALA A 145 24.01 -3.70 10.62
C ALA A 145 23.11 -4.51 9.68
N SER A 146 23.24 -4.29 8.39
CA SER A 146 22.50 -5.03 7.37
C SER A 146 22.85 -6.52 7.39
N GLY A 147 24.13 -6.89 7.55
CA GLY A 147 24.57 -8.26 7.64
C GLY A 147 24.04 -8.97 8.88
N GLN A 148 24.10 -8.33 10.05
CA GLN A 148 23.60 -8.89 11.30
C GLN A 148 22.07 -9.03 11.33
N ARG A 149 21.34 -8.13 10.67
CA ARG A 149 19.88 -8.14 10.60
C ARG A 149 19.32 -8.93 9.41
N LEU A 150 20.16 -9.35 8.47
CA LEU A 150 19.72 -10.07 7.26
C LEU A 150 18.93 -11.34 7.60
N ARG A 151 19.44 -12.15 8.53
CA ARG A 151 18.78 -13.40 8.92
C ARG A 151 17.40 -13.22 9.54
N PRO A 152 17.19 -12.36 10.57
CA PRO A 152 15.87 -12.07 11.11
C PRO A 152 14.90 -11.50 10.07
N ILE A 153 15.36 -10.60 9.19
CA ILE A 153 14.54 -9.99 8.14
C ILE A 153 14.10 -11.03 7.12
N LEU A 154 15.01 -11.90 6.66
CA LEU A 154 14.67 -13.00 5.75
C LEU A 154 13.67 -13.97 6.38
N MET A 155 13.85 -14.32 7.67
CA MET A 155 12.91 -15.20 8.36
C MET A 155 11.51 -14.58 8.44
N THR A 156 11.38 -13.31 8.80
CA THR A 156 10.08 -12.62 8.90
C THR A 156 9.45 -12.43 7.53
N SER A 157 10.22 -12.07 6.52
CA SER A 157 9.73 -11.87 5.15
C SER A 157 9.26 -13.19 4.52
N LEU A 158 10.02 -14.27 4.69
CA LEU A 158 9.62 -15.60 4.21
C LEU A 158 8.37 -16.10 4.94
N ALA A 159 8.30 -15.94 6.26
CA ALA A 159 7.12 -16.30 7.03
C ALA A 159 5.88 -15.52 6.57
N PHE A 160 6.02 -14.23 6.28
CA PHE A 160 4.95 -13.40 5.75
C PHE A 160 4.53 -13.89 4.35
N ILE A 161 5.46 -14.06 3.42
CA ILE A 161 5.19 -14.54 2.05
C ILE A 161 4.45 -15.88 2.10
N LEU A 162 4.96 -16.85 2.87
CA LEU A 162 4.32 -18.17 2.98
C LEU A 162 2.94 -18.09 3.65
N GLY A 163 2.75 -17.16 4.60
CA GLY A 163 1.47 -16.94 5.28
C GLY A 163 0.40 -16.32 4.36
N VAL A 164 0.81 -15.45 3.43
CA VAL A 164 -0.10 -14.76 2.50
C VAL A 164 -0.30 -15.55 1.19
N LEU A 165 0.63 -16.45 0.86
CA LEU A 165 0.55 -17.27 -0.37
C LEU A 165 -0.81 -17.96 -0.58
N PRO A 166 -1.47 -18.54 0.43
CA PRO A 166 -2.81 -19.13 0.24
C PRO A 166 -3.86 -18.12 -0.23
N LEU A 167 -3.76 -16.84 0.22
CA LEU A 167 -4.65 -15.77 -0.25
C LEU A 167 -4.37 -15.43 -1.71
N ALA A 168 -3.08 -15.35 -2.08
CA ALA A 168 -2.66 -15.02 -3.43
C ALA A 168 -3.11 -16.02 -4.50
N ILE A 169 -3.32 -17.29 -4.12
CA ILE A 169 -3.74 -18.39 -5.02
C ILE A 169 -5.17 -18.85 -4.76
N ALA A 170 -5.93 -18.16 -3.93
CA ALA A 170 -7.30 -18.53 -3.59
C ALA A 170 -8.20 -18.58 -4.81
N ASN A 171 -9.10 -19.57 -4.85
CA ASN A 171 -10.08 -19.78 -5.90
C ASN A 171 -11.48 -19.91 -5.28
N GLY A 172 -12.50 -19.43 -5.98
CA GLY A 172 -13.90 -19.53 -5.56
C GLY A 172 -14.57 -18.18 -5.34
N ALA A 173 -15.73 -18.19 -4.68
CA ALA A 173 -16.48 -16.98 -4.38
C ALA A 173 -15.67 -16.06 -3.45
N GLY A 174 -15.48 -14.80 -3.83
CA GLY A 174 -14.69 -13.83 -3.06
C GLY A 174 -13.16 -13.92 -3.26
N SER A 175 -12.66 -14.82 -4.11
CA SER A 175 -11.22 -14.96 -4.38
C SER A 175 -10.58 -13.69 -4.94
N GLY A 176 -11.32 -12.85 -5.64
CA GLY A 176 -10.81 -11.57 -6.16
C GLY A 176 -10.25 -10.66 -5.06
N ALA A 177 -10.99 -10.50 -3.98
CA ALA A 177 -10.54 -9.73 -2.82
C ALA A 177 -9.30 -10.35 -2.16
N GLN A 178 -9.29 -11.68 -1.99
CA GLN A 178 -8.17 -12.40 -1.39
C GLN A 178 -6.92 -12.31 -2.25
N ASN A 179 -7.04 -12.48 -3.56
CA ASN A 179 -5.94 -12.38 -4.52
C ASN A 179 -5.38 -10.96 -4.64
N ALA A 180 -6.19 -9.93 -4.41
CA ALA A 180 -5.74 -8.54 -4.44
C ALA A 180 -4.96 -8.15 -3.16
N ILE A 181 -5.29 -8.77 -2.02
CA ILE A 181 -4.57 -8.56 -0.75
C ILE A 181 -3.28 -9.37 -0.70
N GLY A 182 -3.31 -10.61 -1.20
CA GLY A 182 -2.21 -11.57 -1.16
C GLY A 182 -1.23 -11.41 -2.29
#